data_e76556182bb8b3367db675c69d48c58b
#
_entry.id   e76556182bb8b3367db675c69d48c58b
#
_cell.length_a   1.000
_cell.length_b   1.000
_cell.length_c   1.000
_cell.angle_alpha   90.00
_cell.angle_beta   90.00
_cell.angle_gamma   90.00
#
_symmetry.space_group_name_H-M   'P 1'
#
loop_
_entity.id
_entity.type
_entity.pdbx_description
1 polymer ?
#
loop_
_entity_poly.entity_id
_entity_poly.type
_entity_poly.pdbx_seq_one_letter_code
_entity_poly.pdbx_strand_id
1 'polypeptide(L)'
;QVRKDFLALLRETSEIDRHSRYSEIKKKIDSDPRYKAVDSGSLREDIFRDYIHELKEERRRQKDKERESRRGDKEEGEKEEGGARSGDEDGQGDKDTPDVDKDAEKKARQEASIREREKEVQRTLAVHLRDRDNEREQHKRDEAVACFNALLADLVRNSELTWREAKRQLRKDHRWDSADLLDRDEKEKLFNEHIEELTKKKREKFRELLNETPEVSLSSSWKDIRKLIKEDPRYTKFSSSDRRCEREFKDYLKDKTSTARAEFRDLLQETKLISHKSLSMLQENQAYMGEIEEILRNDKRFLSLEHIPEERSQIILTYLEELEKRGPPPPPTASEPNRRMGNK
;
A
#
# COMPACT_ATOMS: atom_id res chain seq x y z
N GLN A 1 35.24 13.08 -13.17
CA GLN A 1 36.39 12.70 -13.99
C GLN A 1 36.75 11.23 -13.81
N VAL A 2 36.90 10.72 -12.58
CA VAL A 2 37.27 9.32 -12.24
C VAL A 2 36.41 8.25 -12.95
N ARG A 3 35.06 8.44 -13.02
CA ARG A 3 34.18 7.55 -13.77
C ARG A 3 34.46 7.54 -15.27
N LYS A 4 34.77 8.69 -15.85
CA LYS A 4 35.10 8.79 -17.28
C LYS A 4 36.43 8.10 -17.62
N ASP A 5 37.42 8.26 -16.75
CA ASP A 5 38.74 7.66 -16.91
C ASP A 5 38.66 6.13 -16.77
N PHE A 6 37.81 5.63 -15.87
CA PHE A 6 37.58 4.20 -15.74
C PHE A 6 36.78 3.61 -16.93
N LEU A 7 35.80 4.34 -17.48
CA LEU A 7 35.11 3.93 -18.72
C LEU A 7 36.08 3.92 -19.93
N ALA A 8 37.05 4.88 -20.00
CA ALA A 8 38.06 4.88 -21.02
C ALA A 8 38.96 3.64 -20.91
N LEU A 9 39.35 3.23 -19.70
CA LEU A 9 40.08 1.98 -19.45
C LEU A 9 39.32 0.76 -19.95
N LEU A 10 38.02 0.66 -19.66
CA LEU A 10 37.19 -0.44 -20.11
C LEU A 10 37.08 -0.50 -21.65
N ARG A 11 37.00 0.66 -22.33
CA ARG A 11 36.96 0.75 -23.79
C ARG A 11 38.28 0.37 -24.46
N GLU A 12 39.38 0.70 -23.81
CA GLU A 12 40.75 0.35 -24.30
C GLU A 12 41.04 -1.14 -24.12
N THR A 13 40.36 -1.80 -23.20
CA THR A 13 40.57 -3.26 -22.98
C THR A 13 39.82 -4.09 -24.04
N SER A 14 40.55 -4.47 -25.12
CA SER A 14 39.99 -5.18 -26.28
C SER A 14 39.36 -6.56 -25.99
N GLU A 15 39.66 -7.14 -24.84
CA GLU A 15 39.14 -8.42 -24.39
C GLU A 15 37.77 -8.37 -23.74
N ILE A 16 37.20 -7.20 -23.57
CA ILE A 16 35.88 -7.04 -23.00
C ILE A 16 34.82 -7.16 -24.08
N ASP A 17 34.00 -8.16 -23.96
CA ASP A 17 32.84 -8.36 -24.80
C ASP A 17 31.52 -8.29 -24.00
N ARG A 18 30.38 -8.37 -24.69
CA ARG A 18 29.03 -8.33 -24.10
C ARG A 18 28.72 -9.49 -23.13
N HIS A 19 29.57 -10.53 -23.08
CA HIS A 19 29.43 -11.71 -22.22
C HIS A 19 30.46 -11.76 -21.10
N SER A 20 31.41 -10.82 -21.10
CA SER A 20 32.50 -10.76 -20.13
C SER A 20 31.99 -10.60 -18.72
N ARG A 21 32.60 -11.31 -17.77
CA ARG A 21 32.29 -11.25 -16.34
C ARG A 21 33.25 -10.31 -15.62
N TYR A 22 32.72 -9.49 -14.69
CA TYR A 22 33.54 -8.56 -13.93
C TYR A 22 34.72 -9.23 -13.20
N SER A 23 34.50 -10.40 -12.62
CA SER A 23 35.53 -11.16 -11.88
C SER A 23 36.76 -11.57 -12.74
N GLU A 24 36.56 -11.75 -14.03
CA GLU A 24 37.61 -12.12 -14.99
C GLU A 24 38.38 -10.88 -15.44
N ILE A 25 37.63 -9.81 -15.78
CA ILE A 25 38.22 -8.56 -16.26
C ILE A 25 38.96 -7.84 -15.12
N LYS A 26 38.42 -7.87 -13.89
CA LYS A 26 39.07 -7.30 -12.71
C LYS A 26 40.53 -7.72 -12.58
N LYS A 27 40.83 -9.00 -12.76
CA LYS A 27 42.20 -9.54 -12.66
C LYS A 27 43.20 -8.96 -13.68
N LYS A 28 42.66 -8.41 -14.77
CA LYS A 28 43.48 -7.85 -15.88
C LYS A 28 43.69 -6.34 -15.73
N ILE A 29 42.76 -5.63 -15.10
CA ILE A 29 42.78 -4.18 -14.99
C ILE A 29 43.07 -3.67 -13.56
N ASP A 30 43.21 -4.52 -12.56
CA ASP A 30 43.40 -4.15 -11.15
C ASP A 30 44.72 -3.41 -10.88
N SER A 31 45.73 -3.57 -11.74
CA SER A 31 47.01 -2.85 -11.67
C SER A 31 46.94 -1.41 -12.19
N ASP A 32 45.95 -1.11 -13.06
CA ASP A 32 45.83 0.22 -13.68
C ASP A 32 45.47 1.33 -12.67
N PRO A 33 46.13 2.49 -12.69
CA PRO A 33 45.82 3.57 -11.78
C PRO A 33 44.41 4.10 -11.91
N ARG A 34 43.79 4.06 -13.08
CA ARG A 34 42.39 4.47 -13.32
C ARG A 34 41.40 3.53 -12.63
N TYR A 35 41.74 2.25 -12.53
CA TYR A 35 40.97 1.27 -11.76
C TYR A 35 41.05 1.59 -10.25
N LYS A 36 42.26 1.89 -9.75
CA LYS A 36 42.49 2.19 -8.32
C LYS A 36 41.89 3.51 -7.89
N ALA A 37 41.75 4.47 -8.82
CA ALA A 37 41.17 5.80 -8.56
C ALA A 37 39.67 5.74 -8.20
N VAL A 38 38.97 4.61 -8.47
CA VAL A 38 37.58 4.41 -8.04
C VAL A 38 37.62 3.72 -6.68
N ASP A 39 37.32 4.41 -5.58
CA ASP A 39 37.48 3.92 -4.21
C ASP A 39 36.57 2.72 -3.86
N SER A 40 35.35 2.68 -4.39
CA SER A 40 34.35 1.64 -4.09
C SER A 40 34.42 0.48 -5.06
N GLY A 41 34.56 -0.75 -4.54
CA GLY A 41 34.47 -1.97 -5.31
C GLY A 41 33.11 -2.19 -5.99
N SER A 42 32.02 -1.84 -5.30
CA SER A 42 30.66 -1.88 -5.83
C SER A 42 30.47 -0.88 -6.98
N LEU A 43 31.01 0.33 -6.84
CA LEU A 43 30.94 1.36 -7.90
C LEU A 43 31.69 0.92 -9.16
N ARG A 44 32.85 0.22 -9.02
CA ARG A 44 33.58 -0.35 -10.17
C ARG A 44 32.76 -1.41 -10.90
N GLU A 45 32.07 -2.26 -10.15
CA GLU A 45 31.23 -3.30 -10.72
C GLU A 45 29.99 -2.72 -11.42
N ASP A 46 29.39 -1.69 -10.85
CA ASP A 46 28.25 -0.99 -11.44
C ASP A 46 28.64 -0.30 -12.76
N ILE A 47 29.79 0.41 -12.79
CA ILE A 47 30.28 1.04 -14.02
C ILE A 47 30.60 -0.02 -15.10
N PHE A 48 31.15 -1.17 -14.71
CA PHE A 48 31.40 -2.27 -15.63
C PHE A 48 30.09 -2.85 -16.18
N ARG A 49 29.07 -3.03 -15.34
CA ARG A 49 27.75 -3.52 -15.75
C ARG A 49 27.07 -2.56 -16.73
N ASP A 50 27.17 -1.25 -16.47
CA ASP A 50 26.67 -0.21 -17.38
C ASP A 50 27.38 -0.29 -18.74
N TYR A 51 28.68 -0.48 -18.74
CA TYR A 51 29.47 -0.62 -19.98
C TYR A 51 29.09 -1.88 -20.80
N ILE A 52 28.90 -3.03 -20.14
CA ILE A 52 28.43 -4.27 -20.81
C ILE A 52 27.01 -4.06 -21.38
N HIS A 53 26.18 -3.30 -20.71
CA HIS A 53 24.85 -2.96 -21.23
C HIS A 53 24.95 -2.08 -22.48
N GLU A 54 25.82 -1.07 -22.47
CA GLU A 54 26.09 -0.19 -23.63
C GLU A 54 26.55 -1.03 -24.85
N LEU A 55 27.46 -1.99 -24.67
CA LEU A 55 27.92 -2.90 -25.72
C LEU A 55 26.80 -3.79 -26.31
N LYS A 56 25.89 -4.26 -25.45
CA LYS A 56 24.71 -5.04 -25.89
C LYS A 56 23.75 -4.21 -26.73
N GLU A 57 23.48 -2.98 -26.30
CA GLU A 57 22.61 -2.04 -27.01
C GLU A 57 23.21 -1.61 -28.35
N GLU A 58 24.52 -1.34 -28.39
CA GLU A 58 25.19 -0.97 -29.62
C GLU A 58 25.13 -2.09 -30.66
N ARG A 59 25.32 -3.35 -30.23
CA ARG A 59 25.18 -4.52 -31.13
C ARG A 59 23.75 -4.71 -31.62
N ARG A 60 22.76 -4.43 -30.76
CA ARG A 60 21.34 -4.46 -31.15
C ARG A 60 21.04 -3.44 -32.24
N ARG A 61 21.52 -2.19 -32.05
CA ARG A 61 21.38 -1.11 -33.05
C ARG A 61 22.06 -1.44 -34.37
N GLN A 62 23.26 -2.05 -34.34
CA GLN A 62 23.94 -2.51 -35.55
C GLN A 62 23.13 -3.57 -36.29
N LYS A 63 22.60 -4.54 -35.55
CA LYS A 63 21.76 -5.62 -36.13
C LYS A 63 20.45 -5.07 -36.73
N ASP A 64 19.86 -4.08 -36.10
CA ASP A 64 18.65 -3.42 -36.62
C ASP A 64 18.98 -2.61 -37.90
N LYS A 65 20.10 -1.90 -37.93
CA LYS A 65 20.59 -1.24 -39.17
C LYS A 65 20.91 -2.23 -40.31
N GLU A 66 21.52 -3.36 -40.01
CA GLU A 66 21.77 -4.43 -41.00
C GLU A 66 20.46 -5.04 -41.55
N ARG A 67 19.44 -5.15 -40.69
CA ARG A 67 18.10 -5.58 -41.11
C ARG A 67 17.39 -4.57 -42.00
N GLU A 68 17.56 -3.29 -41.68
CA GLU A 68 16.96 -2.19 -42.43
C GLU A 68 17.62 -2.04 -43.80
N SER A 69 18.96 -2.16 -43.89
CA SER A 69 19.71 -2.21 -45.15
C SER A 69 19.29 -3.37 -46.03
N ARG A 70 19.12 -4.58 -45.47
CA ARG A 70 18.64 -5.76 -46.22
C ARG A 70 17.18 -5.66 -46.67
N ARG A 71 16.36 -4.81 -46.06
CA ARG A 71 15.01 -4.50 -46.52
C ARG A 71 14.99 -3.49 -47.66
N GLY A 72 15.90 -2.49 -47.64
CA GLY A 72 16.08 -1.55 -48.75
C GLY A 72 16.47 -2.22 -50.08
N ASP A 73 17.37 -3.18 -50.02
CA ASP A 73 17.82 -3.95 -51.21
C ASP A 73 16.72 -4.89 -51.79
N LYS A 74 15.66 -5.21 -50.99
CA LYS A 74 14.53 -6.01 -51.47
C LYS A 74 13.40 -5.18 -52.12
N GLU A 75 13.27 -3.89 -51.74
CA GLU A 75 12.26 -3.02 -52.33
C GLU A 75 12.68 -2.44 -53.68
N GLU A 76 13.96 -2.39 -54.03
CA GLU A 76 14.44 -2.03 -55.38
C GLU A 76 14.34 -3.14 -56.40
N GLY A 77 14.17 -4.44 -55.95
CA GLY A 77 14.07 -5.61 -56.84
C GLY A 77 12.67 -5.99 -57.29
N GLU A 78 11.61 -5.38 -56.78
CA GLU A 78 10.22 -5.78 -57.13
C GLU A 78 9.40 -4.70 -57.89
N LYS A 79 10.05 -3.74 -58.57
CA LYS A 79 9.39 -2.75 -59.40
C LYS A 79 9.57 -2.91 -60.90
N GLU A 80 9.77 -4.13 -61.42
CA GLU A 80 9.60 -4.40 -62.84
C GLU A 80 8.80 -5.71 -63.01
N GLU A 81 7.50 -5.61 -63.06
CA GLU A 81 6.58 -6.36 -63.90
C GLU A 81 5.12 -6.10 -63.47
N GLY A 82 4.32 -5.67 -64.40
CA GLY A 82 2.87 -5.66 -64.24
C GLY A 82 2.18 -4.43 -64.83
N GLY A 83 2.14 -4.40 -66.10
CA GLY A 83 1.56 -3.55 -67.02
C GLY A 83 0.04 -3.38 -67.08
N ALA A 84 -0.32 -2.28 -67.71
CA ALA A 84 -1.43 -2.03 -68.64
C ALA A 84 -2.87 -1.94 -68.08
N ARG A 85 -3.42 -0.78 -68.18
CA ARG A 85 -4.56 -0.30 -69.01
C ARG A 85 -5.26 0.88 -68.37
N SER A 86 -5.22 1.96 -69.08
CA SER A 86 -6.24 2.59 -69.98
C SER A 86 -7.19 3.57 -69.25
N GLY A 87 -7.23 4.76 -69.85
CA GLY A 87 -8.40 5.60 -69.99
C GLY A 87 -8.11 7.09 -69.85
N ASP A 88 -7.85 7.76 -70.97
CA ASP A 88 -8.35 9.08 -71.52
C ASP A 88 -8.98 10.04 -70.47
N GLU A 89 -8.68 11.29 -70.45
CA GLU A 89 -8.86 12.38 -71.41
C GLU A 89 -8.38 13.75 -70.85
N ASP A 90 -7.74 14.52 -71.72
CA ASP A 90 -7.78 15.96 -71.96
C ASP A 90 -7.66 16.97 -70.79
N GLY A 91 -6.70 17.86 -70.98
CA GLY A 91 -6.67 19.21 -70.39
C GLY A 91 -5.33 19.92 -70.55
N GLN A 92 -5.08 20.54 -71.68
CA GLN A 92 -4.04 21.51 -72.04
C GLN A 92 -3.85 22.59 -70.97
N GLY A 93 -2.57 22.89 -70.62
CA GLY A 93 -2.20 24.09 -69.84
C GLY A 93 -0.72 24.16 -69.53
N ASP A 94 0.03 24.55 -70.50
CA ASP A 94 1.38 25.17 -70.54
C ASP A 94 1.77 25.92 -69.28
N LYS A 95 2.95 25.59 -68.72
CA LYS A 95 4.05 26.53 -68.40
C LYS A 95 5.25 25.80 -67.71
N ASP A 96 6.33 25.82 -68.43
CA ASP A 96 7.68 25.61 -67.97
C ASP A 96 7.99 26.32 -66.63
N THR A 97 8.32 25.56 -65.61
CA THR A 97 9.24 25.90 -64.53
C THR A 97 10.01 24.66 -64.11
N PRO A 98 11.32 24.73 -63.85
CA PRO A 98 12.15 23.52 -63.72
C PRO A 98 11.78 22.73 -62.46
N ASP A 99 11.60 21.46 -62.66
CA ASP A 99 11.16 20.43 -61.67
C ASP A 99 12.18 20.16 -60.55
N VAL A 100 13.29 20.89 -60.52
CA VAL A 100 14.43 20.73 -59.58
C VAL A 100 14.08 21.27 -58.19
N ASP A 101 13.22 22.29 -58.07
CA ASP A 101 12.89 22.91 -56.78
C ASP A 101 11.86 22.09 -55.97
N LYS A 102 10.96 21.38 -56.63
CA LYS A 102 9.91 20.57 -55.97
C LYS A 102 10.46 19.32 -55.32
N ASP A 103 11.46 18.70 -55.94
CA ASP A 103 12.14 17.51 -55.38
C ASP A 103 13.04 17.90 -54.18
N ALA A 104 13.68 19.05 -54.21
CA ALA A 104 14.46 19.57 -53.10
C ALA A 104 13.56 19.92 -51.90
N GLU A 105 12.40 20.53 -52.12
CA GLU A 105 11.43 20.85 -51.05
C GLU A 105 10.81 19.57 -50.45
N LYS A 106 10.45 18.59 -51.27
CA LYS A 106 9.96 17.28 -50.83
C LYS A 106 10.98 16.53 -49.99
N LYS A 107 12.24 16.55 -50.40
CA LYS A 107 13.35 15.94 -49.62
C LYS A 107 13.60 16.65 -48.29
N ALA A 108 13.59 17.99 -48.29
CA ALA A 108 13.74 18.78 -47.06
C ALA A 108 12.58 18.52 -46.08
N ARG A 109 11.34 18.36 -46.59
CA ARG A 109 10.17 18.02 -45.77
C ARG A 109 10.24 16.62 -45.18
N GLN A 110 10.75 15.65 -45.95
CA GLN A 110 11.00 14.29 -45.45
C GLN A 110 12.10 14.25 -44.37
N GLU A 111 13.22 14.97 -44.59
CA GLU A 111 14.30 15.07 -43.59
C GLU A 111 13.84 15.78 -42.33
N ALA A 112 13.01 16.83 -42.43
CA ALA A 112 12.43 17.51 -41.27
C ALA A 112 11.52 16.57 -40.46
N SER A 113 10.67 15.78 -41.14
CA SER A 113 9.79 14.78 -40.51
C SER A 113 10.57 13.66 -39.82
N ILE A 114 11.64 13.17 -40.44
CA ILE A 114 12.53 12.16 -39.84
C ILE A 114 13.19 12.72 -38.60
N ARG A 115 13.74 13.95 -38.67
CA ARG A 115 14.39 14.60 -37.53
C ARG A 115 13.44 14.87 -36.36
N GLU A 116 12.18 15.20 -36.66
CA GLU A 116 11.17 15.39 -35.62
C GLU A 116 10.81 14.08 -34.93
N ARG A 117 10.63 13.00 -35.71
CA ARG A 117 10.40 11.65 -35.21
C ARG A 117 11.59 11.12 -34.37
N GLU A 118 12.82 11.38 -34.80
CA GLU A 118 14.02 11.04 -34.03
C GLU A 118 14.04 11.76 -32.68
N LYS A 119 13.70 13.06 -32.63
CA LYS A 119 13.61 13.83 -31.38
C LYS A 119 12.53 13.27 -30.46
N GLU A 120 11.40 12.87 -31.01
CA GLU A 120 10.31 12.27 -30.22
C GLU A 120 10.72 10.91 -29.64
N VAL A 121 11.35 10.06 -30.45
CA VAL A 121 11.90 8.78 -29.98
C VAL A 121 12.98 8.98 -28.91
N GLN A 122 13.83 9.99 -29.05
CA GLN A 122 14.82 10.31 -28.02
C GLN A 122 14.19 10.80 -26.72
N ARG A 123 13.13 11.62 -26.79
CA ARG A 123 12.38 12.08 -25.61
C ARG A 123 11.69 10.92 -24.89
N THR A 124 11.00 10.06 -25.62
CA THR A 124 10.32 8.89 -25.05
C THR A 124 11.33 7.92 -24.42
N LEU A 125 12.47 7.69 -25.08
CA LEU A 125 13.53 6.86 -24.52
C LEU A 125 14.11 7.44 -23.24
N ALA A 126 14.33 8.76 -23.20
CA ALA A 126 14.84 9.44 -22.00
C ALA A 126 13.86 9.36 -20.81
N VAL A 127 12.54 9.46 -21.08
CA VAL A 127 11.50 9.27 -20.06
C VAL A 127 11.53 7.83 -19.55
N HIS A 128 11.51 6.83 -20.42
CA HIS A 128 11.56 5.42 -20.02
C HIS A 128 12.82 5.04 -19.23
N LEU A 129 13.95 5.64 -19.56
CA LEU A 129 15.20 5.42 -18.81
C LEU A 129 15.10 6.01 -17.41
N ARG A 130 14.55 7.23 -17.28
CA ARG A 130 14.35 7.88 -15.98
C ARG A 130 13.36 7.09 -15.11
N ASP A 131 12.25 6.65 -15.69
CA ASP A 131 11.23 5.88 -14.97
C ASP A 131 11.82 4.57 -14.44
N ARG A 132 12.58 3.86 -15.27
CA ARG A 132 13.26 2.63 -14.85
C ARG A 132 14.32 2.85 -13.78
N ASP A 133 15.04 3.97 -13.82
CA ASP A 133 16.02 4.29 -12.79
C ASP A 133 15.31 4.67 -11.48
N ASN A 134 14.21 5.42 -11.54
CA ASN A 134 13.36 5.71 -10.38
C ASN A 134 12.77 4.43 -9.77
N GLU A 135 12.24 3.52 -10.59
CA GLU A 135 11.75 2.22 -10.13
C GLU A 135 12.84 1.40 -9.43
N ARG A 136 14.06 1.42 -9.96
CA ARG A 136 15.20 0.74 -9.37
C ARG A 136 15.61 1.34 -8.02
N GLU A 137 15.61 2.67 -7.92
CA GLU A 137 15.90 3.36 -6.65
C GLU A 137 14.81 3.08 -5.62
N GLN A 138 13.55 3.11 -6.04
CA GLN A 138 12.41 2.76 -5.17
C GLN A 138 12.53 1.33 -4.67
N HIS A 139 12.81 0.37 -5.55
CA HIS A 139 12.99 -1.03 -5.15
C HIS A 139 14.12 -1.22 -4.13
N LYS A 140 15.26 -0.55 -4.31
CA LYS A 140 16.36 -0.58 -3.32
C LYS A 140 15.94 0.00 -1.98
N ARG A 141 15.13 1.05 -1.99
CA ARG A 141 14.59 1.67 -0.78
C ARG A 141 13.60 0.75 -0.07
N ASP A 142 12.70 0.12 -0.82
CA ASP A 142 11.73 -0.83 -0.28
C ASP A 142 12.43 -2.07 0.32
N GLU A 143 13.50 -2.54 -0.31
CA GLU A 143 14.34 -3.61 0.21
C GLU A 143 15.03 -3.20 1.54
N ALA A 144 15.54 -1.98 1.63
CA ALA A 144 16.13 -1.44 2.86
C ALA A 144 15.08 -1.33 3.98
N VAL A 145 13.85 -0.87 3.68
CA VAL A 145 12.73 -0.84 4.62
C VAL A 145 12.37 -2.25 5.09
N ALA A 146 12.24 -3.21 4.17
CA ALA A 146 11.92 -4.60 4.51
C ALA A 146 13.01 -5.23 5.40
N CYS A 147 14.28 -5.01 5.09
CA CYS A 147 15.40 -5.48 5.88
C CYS A 147 15.38 -4.88 7.29
N PHE A 148 15.11 -3.58 7.41
CA PHE A 148 15.03 -2.90 8.70
C PHE A 148 13.82 -3.37 9.53
N ASN A 149 12.67 -3.59 8.92
CA ASN A 149 11.50 -4.13 9.58
C ASN A 149 11.73 -5.57 10.08
N ALA A 150 12.43 -6.41 9.31
CA ALA A 150 12.82 -7.74 9.75
C ALA A 150 13.77 -7.67 10.97
N LEU A 151 14.72 -6.74 10.94
CA LEU A 151 15.63 -6.48 12.06
C LEU A 151 14.88 -6.04 13.33
N LEU A 152 13.89 -5.14 13.20
CA LEU A 152 13.02 -4.72 14.30
C LEU A 152 12.23 -5.91 14.86
N ALA A 153 11.63 -6.74 14.01
CA ALA A 153 10.82 -7.88 14.43
C ALA A 153 11.63 -8.91 15.24
N ASP A 154 12.89 -9.09 14.89
CA ASP A 154 13.79 -10.05 15.58
C ASP A 154 14.30 -9.53 16.92
N LEU A 155 14.74 -8.28 16.97
CA LEU A 155 15.47 -7.73 18.12
C LEU A 155 14.60 -6.88 19.07
N VAL A 156 13.53 -6.27 18.58
CA VAL A 156 12.64 -5.39 19.35
C VAL A 156 11.35 -6.10 19.72
N ARG A 157 11.39 -6.90 20.79
CA ARG A 157 10.24 -7.67 21.32
C ARG A 157 9.54 -6.98 22.49
N ASN A 158 10.22 -6.02 23.11
CA ASN A 158 9.66 -5.25 24.22
C ASN A 158 9.08 -3.93 23.72
N SER A 159 7.77 -3.74 23.90
CA SER A 159 7.05 -2.52 23.49
C SER A 159 7.34 -1.30 24.39
N GLU A 160 8.11 -1.47 25.44
CA GLU A 160 8.47 -0.39 26.37
C GLU A 160 9.88 0.18 26.10
N LEU A 161 10.59 -0.36 25.08
CA LEU A 161 11.90 0.14 24.68
C LEU A 161 11.79 1.53 24.05
N THR A 162 12.72 2.40 24.44
CA THR A 162 12.90 3.69 23.77
C THR A 162 13.73 3.54 22.49
N TRP A 163 13.55 4.44 21.53
CA TRP A 163 14.39 4.47 20.33
C TRP A 163 15.89 4.45 20.63
N ARG A 164 16.32 5.19 21.66
CA ARG A 164 17.71 5.26 22.07
C ARG A 164 18.28 3.89 22.50
N GLU A 165 17.50 3.11 23.23
CA GLU A 165 17.88 1.77 23.70
C GLU A 165 17.87 0.77 22.54
N ALA A 166 16.77 0.75 21.76
CA ALA A 166 16.65 -0.10 20.60
C ALA A 166 17.79 0.13 19.61
N LYS A 167 18.11 1.38 19.27
CA LYS A 167 19.20 1.74 18.38
C LYS A 167 20.56 1.15 18.80
N ARG A 168 20.86 1.08 20.10
CA ARG A 168 22.11 0.45 20.58
C ARG A 168 22.16 -1.05 20.32
N GLN A 169 21.01 -1.72 20.35
CA GLN A 169 20.91 -3.15 20.06
C GLN A 169 20.96 -3.40 18.56
N LEU A 170 20.18 -2.64 17.78
CA LEU A 170 20.07 -2.76 16.32
C LEU A 170 21.40 -2.54 15.59
N ARG A 171 22.22 -1.60 16.07
CA ARG A 171 23.56 -1.31 15.50
C ARG A 171 24.57 -2.45 15.61
N LYS A 172 24.30 -3.45 16.43
CA LYS A 172 25.20 -4.61 16.57
C LYS A 172 24.97 -5.69 15.51
N ASP A 173 23.86 -5.60 14.81
CA ASP A 173 23.48 -6.54 13.75
C ASP A 173 23.94 -5.99 12.39
N HIS A 174 24.52 -6.87 11.55
CA HIS A 174 25.02 -6.52 10.23
C HIS A 174 23.94 -5.96 9.28
N ARG A 175 22.66 -6.31 9.50
CA ARG A 175 21.52 -5.78 8.75
C ARG A 175 21.28 -4.29 8.96
N TRP A 176 21.82 -3.72 10.03
CA TRP A 176 21.77 -2.27 10.25
C TRP A 176 22.43 -1.48 9.10
N ASP A 177 23.58 -1.97 8.61
CA ASP A 177 24.32 -1.33 7.51
C ASP A 177 23.61 -1.52 6.17
N SER A 178 22.83 -2.61 6.00
CA SER A 178 22.00 -2.81 4.81
C SER A 178 20.83 -1.80 4.70
N ALA A 179 20.49 -1.13 5.80
CA ALA A 179 19.48 -0.08 5.85
C ALA A 179 20.07 1.34 5.73
N ASP A 180 21.28 1.52 5.18
CA ASP A 180 21.94 2.84 5.08
C ASP A 180 21.23 3.82 4.12
N LEU A 181 20.39 3.30 3.21
CA LEU A 181 19.52 4.12 2.35
C LEU A 181 18.40 4.84 3.13
N LEU A 182 18.12 4.40 4.36
CA LEU A 182 17.15 5.04 5.24
C LEU A 182 17.86 6.06 6.11
N ASP A 183 17.32 7.26 6.17
CA ASP A 183 17.82 8.29 7.06
C ASP A 183 17.48 7.98 8.55
N ARG A 184 17.92 8.85 9.45
CA ARG A 184 17.69 8.68 10.88
C ARG A 184 16.21 8.74 11.23
N ASP A 185 15.51 9.68 10.64
CA ASP A 185 14.11 9.99 10.98
C ASP A 185 13.18 8.92 10.42
N GLU A 186 13.51 8.37 9.26
CA GLU A 186 12.83 7.21 8.68
C GLU A 186 13.00 5.95 9.53
N LYS A 187 14.22 5.67 9.99
CA LYS A 187 14.47 4.54 10.91
C LYS A 187 13.70 4.70 12.23
N GLU A 188 13.63 5.91 12.78
CA GLU A 188 12.87 6.20 14.00
C GLU A 188 11.36 6.08 13.77
N LYS A 189 10.87 6.51 12.63
CA LYS A 189 9.46 6.35 12.23
C LYS A 189 9.07 4.86 12.14
N LEU A 190 9.84 4.05 11.41
CA LEU A 190 9.61 2.61 11.31
C LEU A 190 9.67 1.90 12.67
N PHE A 191 10.57 2.34 13.55
CA PHE A 191 10.61 1.83 14.91
C PHE A 191 9.33 2.18 15.69
N ASN A 192 8.84 3.40 15.62
CA ASN A 192 7.63 3.82 16.30
C ASN A 192 6.39 3.05 15.77
N GLU A 193 6.28 2.88 14.46
CA GLU A 193 5.24 2.05 13.83
C GLU A 193 5.31 0.59 14.34
N HIS A 194 6.52 0.02 14.42
CA HIS A 194 6.71 -1.32 14.97
C HIS A 194 6.29 -1.42 16.44
N ILE A 195 6.64 -0.44 17.29
CA ILE A 195 6.24 -0.38 18.71
C ILE A 195 4.72 -0.25 18.85
N GLU A 196 4.07 0.56 18.03
CA GLU A 196 2.61 0.69 18.01
C GLU A 196 1.93 -0.64 17.66
N GLU A 197 2.37 -1.31 16.58
CA GLU A 197 1.88 -2.62 16.19
C GLU A 197 2.11 -3.69 17.26
N LEU A 198 3.30 -3.71 17.86
CA LEU A 198 3.62 -4.64 18.95
C LEU A 198 2.74 -4.38 20.18
N THR A 199 2.52 -3.11 20.53
CA THR A 199 1.65 -2.70 21.63
C THR A 199 0.20 -3.09 21.36
N LYS A 200 -0.29 -2.86 20.14
CA LYS A 200 -1.63 -3.26 19.71
C LYS A 200 -1.83 -4.78 19.82
N LYS A 201 -0.92 -5.57 19.28
CA LYS A 201 -0.97 -7.05 19.37
C LYS A 201 -0.96 -7.56 20.81
N LYS A 202 -0.14 -6.95 21.67
CA LYS A 202 -0.08 -7.31 23.10
C LYS A 202 -1.38 -6.93 23.81
N ARG A 203 -1.96 -5.76 23.50
CA ARG A 203 -3.25 -5.30 24.03
C ARG A 203 -4.37 -6.24 23.62
N GLU A 204 -4.44 -6.62 22.34
CA GLU A 204 -5.44 -7.55 21.84
C GLU A 204 -5.38 -8.90 22.58
N LYS A 205 -4.18 -9.47 22.73
CA LYS A 205 -4.00 -10.71 23.49
C LYS A 205 -4.35 -10.57 24.97
N PHE A 206 -4.09 -9.42 25.57
CA PHE A 206 -4.50 -9.16 26.95
C PHE A 206 -6.03 -9.03 27.07
N ARG A 207 -6.68 -8.35 26.14
CA ARG A 207 -8.15 -8.27 26.09
C ARG A 207 -8.82 -9.62 25.78
N GLU A 208 -8.18 -10.45 24.96
CA GLU A 208 -8.60 -11.82 24.71
C GLU A 208 -8.58 -12.65 26.00
N LEU A 209 -7.49 -12.55 26.79
CA LEU A 209 -7.41 -13.17 28.11
C LEU A 209 -8.55 -12.72 29.04
N LEU A 210 -8.87 -11.41 29.07
CA LEU A 210 -9.97 -10.89 29.87
C LEU A 210 -11.35 -11.41 29.41
N ASN A 211 -11.54 -11.58 28.09
CA ASN A 211 -12.76 -12.15 27.53
C ASN A 211 -12.94 -13.63 27.86
N GLU A 212 -11.84 -14.39 27.88
CA GLU A 212 -11.82 -15.83 28.21
C GLU A 212 -11.98 -16.11 29.70
N THR A 213 -11.75 -15.11 30.58
CA THR A 213 -11.86 -15.25 32.03
C THR A 213 -13.33 -15.07 32.46
N PRO A 214 -14.04 -16.15 32.88
CA PRO A 214 -15.49 -16.09 33.15
C PRO A 214 -15.87 -15.12 34.29
N GLU A 215 -14.95 -14.91 35.23
CA GLU A 215 -15.15 -14.06 36.39
C GLU A 215 -15.12 -12.55 36.05
N VAL A 216 -14.75 -12.20 34.82
CA VAL A 216 -14.72 -10.80 34.39
C VAL A 216 -16.12 -10.32 34.00
N SER A 217 -16.76 -9.65 34.92
CA SER A 217 -18.04 -8.94 34.72
C SER A 217 -17.80 -7.42 34.63
N LEU A 218 -18.83 -6.66 34.25
CA LEU A 218 -18.74 -5.20 34.16
C LEU A 218 -18.52 -4.52 35.53
N SER A 219 -18.82 -5.22 36.63
CA SER A 219 -18.63 -4.76 38.01
C SER A 219 -17.34 -5.28 38.67
N SER A 220 -16.51 -6.04 37.94
CA SER A 220 -15.32 -6.69 38.51
C SER A 220 -14.26 -5.67 38.94
N SER A 221 -13.60 -5.94 40.07
CA SER A 221 -12.48 -5.13 40.54
C SER A 221 -11.14 -5.61 39.94
N TRP A 222 -10.25 -4.66 39.62
CA TRP A 222 -8.90 -5.02 39.15
C TRP A 222 -8.17 -5.96 40.10
N LYS A 223 -8.28 -5.70 41.41
CA LYS A 223 -7.58 -6.47 42.44
C LYS A 223 -7.93 -7.97 42.41
N ASP A 224 -9.17 -8.29 42.11
CA ASP A 224 -9.64 -9.69 42.10
C ASP A 224 -9.30 -10.37 40.78
N ILE A 225 -9.55 -9.70 39.64
CA ILE A 225 -9.21 -10.25 38.33
C ILE A 225 -7.69 -10.46 38.19
N ARG A 226 -6.88 -9.53 38.67
CA ARG A 226 -5.43 -9.68 38.66
C ARG A 226 -4.96 -10.98 39.29
N LYS A 227 -5.55 -11.43 40.43
CA LYS A 227 -5.17 -12.68 41.11
C LYS A 227 -5.40 -13.90 40.20
N LEU A 228 -6.42 -13.86 39.37
CA LEU A 228 -6.79 -14.94 38.46
C LEU A 228 -5.86 -15.02 37.24
N ILE A 229 -5.53 -13.85 36.66
CA ILE A 229 -4.81 -13.79 35.41
C ILE A 229 -3.29 -13.63 35.52
N LYS A 230 -2.75 -13.41 36.71
CA LYS A 230 -1.31 -13.11 36.93
C LYS A 230 -0.35 -14.21 36.46
N GLU A 231 -0.78 -15.47 36.44
CA GLU A 231 0.02 -16.62 35.97
C GLU A 231 -0.05 -16.82 34.45
N ASP A 232 -0.96 -16.13 33.74
CA ASP A 232 -1.07 -16.25 32.30
C ASP A 232 0.06 -15.47 31.61
N PRO A 233 0.78 -16.09 30.66
CA PRO A 233 1.86 -15.42 29.93
C PRO A 233 1.41 -14.20 29.12
N ARG A 234 0.12 -14.06 28.75
CA ARG A 234 -0.43 -12.89 28.05
C ARG A 234 -0.45 -11.67 28.96
N TYR A 235 -0.69 -11.86 30.27
CA TYR A 235 -0.61 -10.80 31.27
C TYR A 235 0.83 -10.28 31.42
N THR A 236 1.78 -11.18 31.66
CA THR A 236 3.19 -10.81 31.90
C THR A 236 3.84 -10.20 30.66
N LYS A 237 3.44 -10.63 29.45
CA LYS A 237 3.94 -10.07 28.18
C LYS A 237 3.31 -8.73 27.80
N PHE A 238 2.14 -8.39 28.35
CA PHE A 238 1.48 -7.12 28.04
C PHE A 238 2.29 -5.95 28.63
N SER A 239 2.54 -5.94 29.93
CA SER A 239 3.38 -4.93 30.57
C SER A 239 3.92 -5.43 31.91
N SER A 240 5.11 -4.96 32.28
CA SER A 240 5.68 -5.12 33.63
C SER A 240 5.05 -4.17 34.64
N SER A 241 4.35 -3.13 34.19
CA SER A 241 3.71 -2.13 35.05
C SER A 241 2.26 -2.50 35.38
N ASP A 242 2.01 -2.80 36.66
CA ASP A 242 0.64 -3.10 37.14
C ASP A 242 -0.34 -1.94 36.89
N ARG A 243 0.10 -0.69 37.02
CA ARG A 243 -0.72 0.49 36.72
C ARG A 243 -1.17 0.54 35.25
N ARG A 244 -0.31 0.07 34.34
CA ARG A 244 -0.64 0.02 32.92
C ARG A 244 -1.64 -1.10 32.64
N CYS A 245 -1.49 -2.25 33.27
CA CYS A 245 -2.45 -3.35 33.20
C CYS A 245 -3.81 -2.93 33.75
N GLU A 246 -3.85 -2.25 34.92
CA GLU A 246 -5.08 -1.73 35.51
C GLU A 246 -5.77 -0.69 34.62
N ARG A 247 -5.02 0.20 34.01
CA ARG A 247 -5.59 1.19 33.06
C ARG A 247 -6.24 0.49 31.87
N GLU A 248 -5.54 -0.46 31.25
CA GLU A 248 -6.08 -1.20 30.12
C GLU A 248 -7.31 -2.03 30.51
N PHE A 249 -7.34 -2.58 31.72
CA PHE A 249 -8.51 -3.27 32.26
C PHE A 249 -9.70 -2.32 32.41
N LYS A 250 -9.48 -1.11 32.93
CA LYS A 250 -10.54 -0.09 33.05
C LYS A 250 -11.06 0.35 31.68
N ASP A 251 -10.14 0.53 30.71
CA ASP A 251 -10.51 0.88 29.35
C ASP A 251 -11.31 -0.26 28.70
N TYR A 252 -10.88 -1.53 28.91
CA TYR A 252 -11.63 -2.70 28.46
C TYR A 252 -13.04 -2.77 29.05
N LEU A 253 -13.20 -2.55 30.37
CA LEU A 253 -14.53 -2.53 31.00
C LEU A 253 -15.42 -1.38 30.46
N LYS A 254 -14.82 -0.21 30.22
CA LYS A 254 -15.52 0.92 29.62
C LYS A 254 -16.06 0.58 28.22
N ASP A 255 -15.22 -0.03 27.38
CA ASP A 255 -15.61 -0.43 26.04
C ASP A 255 -16.70 -1.51 26.11
N LYS A 256 -16.55 -2.52 26.98
CA LYS A 256 -17.55 -3.58 27.19
C LYS A 256 -18.87 -3.03 27.71
N THR A 257 -18.86 -2.04 28.61
CA THR A 257 -20.07 -1.33 29.08
C THR A 257 -20.74 -0.57 27.95
N SER A 258 -19.95 0.10 27.10
CA SER A 258 -20.50 0.80 25.93
C SER A 258 -21.18 -0.15 24.96
N THR A 259 -20.59 -1.32 24.71
CA THR A 259 -21.19 -2.37 23.89
C THR A 259 -22.47 -2.91 24.53
N ALA A 260 -22.45 -3.20 25.82
CA ALA A 260 -23.65 -3.67 26.54
C ALA A 260 -24.81 -2.67 26.49
N ARG A 261 -24.53 -1.36 26.56
CA ARG A 261 -25.54 -0.31 26.39
C ARG A 261 -26.13 -0.30 24.96
N ALA A 262 -25.28 -0.48 23.96
CA ALA A 262 -25.75 -0.57 22.57
C ALA A 262 -26.64 -1.81 22.36
N GLU A 263 -26.18 -2.98 22.83
CA GLU A 263 -26.95 -4.24 22.76
C GLU A 263 -28.29 -4.15 23.52
N PHE A 264 -28.30 -3.44 24.66
CA PHE A 264 -29.52 -3.19 25.40
C PHE A 264 -30.49 -2.26 24.64
N ARG A 265 -29.96 -1.28 23.93
CA ARG A 265 -30.76 -0.40 23.06
C ARG A 265 -31.35 -1.18 21.88
N ASP A 266 -30.64 -2.13 21.32
CA ASP A 266 -31.13 -3.04 20.29
C ASP A 266 -32.25 -3.92 20.84
N LEU A 267 -32.15 -4.42 22.09
CA LEU A 267 -33.21 -5.15 22.77
C LEU A 267 -34.49 -4.32 22.87
N LEU A 268 -34.39 -3.05 23.25
CA LEU A 268 -35.54 -2.14 23.31
C LEU A 268 -36.20 -1.96 21.93
N GLN A 269 -35.44 -1.93 20.87
CA GLN A 269 -35.95 -1.82 19.49
C GLN A 269 -36.69 -3.10 19.04
N GLU A 270 -36.17 -4.25 19.43
CA GLU A 270 -36.74 -5.57 19.11
C GLU A 270 -38.04 -5.84 19.90
N THR A 271 -38.21 -5.18 21.05
CA THR A 271 -39.35 -5.42 21.95
C THR A 271 -40.61 -4.70 21.46
N LYS A 272 -41.48 -5.46 20.75
CA LYS A 272 -42.70 -4.94 20.11
C LYS A 272 -43.72 -4.33 21.09
N LEU A 273 -43.66 -4.67 22.38
CA LEU A 273 -44.53 -4.12 23.41
C LEU A 273 -44.21 -2.67 23.77
N ILE A 274 -42.98 -2.23 23.45
CA ILE A 274 -42.57 -0.86 23.64
C ILE A 274 -42.90 -0.07 22.36
N SER A 275 -43.77 0.96 22.50
CA SER A 275 -44.29 1.73 21.38
C SER A 275 -44.22 3.24 21.64
N HIS A 276 -44.56 4.02 20.62
CA HIS A 276 -44.65 5.49 20.73
C HIS A 276 -45.62 6.01 21.83
N LYS A 277 -46.53 5.17 22.32
CA LYS A 277 -47.47 5.48 23.43
C LYS A 277 -46.89 5.16 24.80
N SER A 278 -45.81 4.42 24.89
CA SER A 278 -45.26 3.92 26.15
C SER A 278 -44.78 5.03 27.05
N LEU A 279 -44.34 6.19 26.52
CA LEU A 279 -43.94 7.36 27.31
C LEU A 279 -45.20 7.99 27.99
N SER A 280 -46.28 8.15 27.26
CA SER A 280 -47.54 8.66 27.83
C SER A 280 -48.08 7.74 28.94
N MET A 281 -48.01 6.41 28.72
CA MET A 281 -48.39 5.44 29.75
C MET A 281 -47.54 5.52 31.01
N LEU A 282 -46.22 5.78 30.83
CA LEU A 282 -45.33 5.98 31.97
C LEU A 282 -45.59 7.30 32.71
N GLN A 283 -46.01 8.37 32.02
CA GLN A 283 -46.41 9.64 32.64
C GLN A 283 -47.70 9.51 33.44
N GLU A 284 -48.64 8.69 32.99
CA GLU A 284 -49.90 8.39 33.69
C GLU A 284 -49.71 7.45 34.89
N ASN A 285 -48.81 6.46 34.74
CA ASN A 285 -48.55 5.45 35.75
C ASN A 285 -47.07 5.12 35.88
N GLN A 286 -46.43 5.59 36.96
CA GLN A 286 -45.01 5.29 37.21
C GLN A 286 -44.69 3.81 37.39
N ALA A 287 -45.67 2.97 37.77
CA ALA A 287 -45.49 1.51 37.87
C ALA A 287 -45.21 0.86 36.52
N TYR A 288 -45.56 1.53 35.42
CA TYR A 288 -45.31 1.01 34.04
C TYR A 288 -43.82 0.79 33.72
N MET A 289 -42.91 1.54 34.36
CA MET A 289 -41.48 1.25 34.25
C MET A 289 -41.14 -0.15 34.74
N GLY A 290 -41.73 -0.60 35.86
CA GLY A 290 -41.54 -1.93 36.39
C GLY A 290 -42.09 -3.02 35.45
N GLU A 291 -43.21 -2.76 34.75
CA GLU A 291 -43.76 -3.67 33.75
C GLU A 291 -42.78 -3.83 32.54
N ILE A 292 -42.22 -2.73 32.08
CA ILE A 292 -41.19 -2.76 31.01
C ILE A 292 -39.97 -3.59 31.48
N GLU A 293 -39.47 -3.31 32.67
CA GLU A 293 -38.31 -4.04 33.21
C GLU A 293 -38.59 -5.52 33.42
N GLU A 294 -39.81 -5.92 33.81
CA GLU A 294 -40.21 -7.31 33.96
C GLU A 294 -40.21 -8.03 32.62
N ILE A 295 -40.68 -7.41 31.54
CA ILE A 295 -40.63 -7.96 30.18
C ILE A 295 -39.22 -8.23 29.73
N LEU A 296 -38.28 -7.32 30.06
CA LEU A 296 -36.89 -7.37 29.63
C LEU A 296 -36.00 -8.26 30.51
N ARG A 297 -36.45 -8.60 31.74
CA ARG A 297 -35.66 -9.26 32.79
C ARG A 297 -35.00 -10.56 32.38
N ASN A 298 -35.62 -11.33 31.48
CA ASN A 298 -35.14 -12.66 31.05
C ASN A 298 -34.05 -12.56 29.94
N ASP A 299 -33.80 -11.39 29.40
CA ASP A 299 -32.76 -11.19 28.35
C ASP A 299 -31.41 -10.93 28.96
N LYS A 300 -30.36 -11.57 28.43
CA LYS A 300 -29.00 -11.42 28.88
C LYS A 300 -28.49 -9.99 28.75
N ARG A 301 -28.97 -9.23 27.73
CA ARG A 301 -28.62 -7.84 27.49
C ARG A 301 -29.13 -6.91 28.59
N PHE A 302 -30.29 -7.23 29.16
CA PHE A 302 -30.82 -6.52 30.33
C PHE A 302 -30.02 -6.85 31.60
N LEU A 303 -29.72 -8.15 31.84
CA LEU A 303 -28.98 -8.62 33.01
C LEU A 303 -27.54 -8.10 33.03
N SER A 304 -26.92 -7.90 31.87
CA SER A 304 -25.55 -7.37 31.81
C SER A 304 -25.39 -5.96 32.42
N LEU A 305 -26.47 -5.16 32.47
CA LEU A 305 -26.51 -3.83 33.09
C LEU A 305 -27.13 -3.80 34.49
N GLU A 306 -27.23 -4.95 35.16
CA GLU A 306 -27.83 -5.06 36.51
C GLU A 306 -27.10 -4.21 37.57
N HIS A 307 -25.77 -4.05 37.40
CA HIS A 307 -24.91 -3.28 38.32
C HIS A 307 -25.07 -1.76 38.22
N ILE A 308 -25.81 -1.24 37.21
CA ILE A 308 -26.09 0.16 36.95
C ILE A 308 -27.58 0.38 36.67
N PRO A 309 -28.48 0.09 37.64
CA PRO A 309 -29.92 0.13 37.42
C PRO A 309 -30.45 1.54 37.06
N GLU A 310 -29.90 2.58 37.65
CA GLU A 310 -30.29 3.97 37.37
C GLU A 310 -29.99 4.37 35.92
N GLU A 311 -28.81 3.97 35.41
CA GLU A 311 -28.41 4.26 34.07
C GLU A 311 -29.23 3.43 33.07
N ARG A 312 -29.56 2.18 33.40
CA ARG A 312 -30.42 1.32 32.59
C ARG A 312 -31.82 1.96 32.43
N SER A 313 -32.42 2.43 33.52
CA SER A 313 -33.71 3.15 33.50
C SER A 313 -33.63 4.44 32.67
N GLN A 314 -32.50 5.15 32.73
CA GLN A 314 -32.29 6.32 31.89
C GLN A 314 -32.22 6.00 30.40
N ILE A 315 -31.60 4.88 30.03
CA ILE A 315 -31.57 4.41 28.64
C ILE A 315 -32.98 4.08 28.14
N ILE A 316 -33.82 3.44 28.98
CA ILE A 316 -35.25 3.19 28.67
C ILE A 316 -35.97 4.52 28.43
N LEU A 317 -35.89 5.46 29.36
CA LEU A 317 -36.52 6.76 29.22
C LEU A 317 -36.14 7.49 27.93
N THR A 318 -34.84 7.58 27.68
CA THR A 318 -34.33 8.21 26.46
C THR A 318 -34.88 7.55 25.19
N TYR A 319 -34.97 6.23 25.20
CA TYR A 319 -35.53 5.49 24.07
C TYR A 319 -37.01 5.72 23.86
N LEU A 320 -37.82 5.81 24.97
CA LEU A 320 -39.23 6.11 24.89
C LEU A 320 -39.48 7.53 24.35
N GLU A 321 -38.68 8.51 24.76
CA GLU A 321 -38.72 9.86 24.23
C GLU A 321 -38.40 9.93 22.71
N GLU A 322 -37.45 9.14 22.27
CA GLU A 322 -37.12 9.00 20.83
C GLU A 322 -38.28 8.39 20.05
N LEU A 323 -38.96 7.36 20.60
CA LEU A 323 -40.11 6.73 19.97
C LEU A 323 -41.32 7.69 19.87
N GLU A 324 -41.58 8.45 20.90
CA GLU A 324 -42.67 9.46 20.90
C GLU A 324 -42.42 10.50 19.80
N LYS A 325 -41.18 11.01 19.70
CA LYS A 325 -40.78 11.98 18.65
C LYS A 325 -40.91 11.42 17.24
N ARG A 326 -40.66 10.08 17.04
CA ARG A 326 -40.84 9.43 15.75
C ARG A 326 -42.29 9.22 15.35
N GLY A 327 -43.17 9.17 16.34
CA GLY A 327 -44.60 8.92 16.14
C GLY A 327 -44.94 7.48 15.69
N PRO A 328 -46.21 7.24 15.28
CA PRO A 328 -46.65 5.93 14.82
C PRO A 328 -45.91 5.51 13.55
N PRO A 329 -45.62 4.19 13.38
CA PRO A 329 -45.01 3.69 12.16
C PRO A 329 -45.86 4.02 10.94
N PRO A 330 -45.27 4.30 9.77
CA PRO A 330 -46.04 4.56 8.55
C PRO A 330 -46.94 3.36 8.24
N PRO A 331 -48.16 3.61 7.72
CA PRO A 331 -49.07 2.51 7.36
C PRO A 331 -48.39 1.61 6.34
N PRO A 332 -48.63 0.28 6.38
CA PRO A 332 -48.05 -0.63 5.43
C PRO A 332 -48.45 -0.19 4.02
N THR A 333 -47.48 0.06 3.18
CA THR A 333 -47.69 0.38 1.77
C THR A 333 -48.47 -0.78 1.15
N ALA A 334 -49.69 -0.52 0.68
CA ALA A 334 -50.49 -1.56 -0.02
C ALA A 334 -49.66 -2.06 -1.20
N SER A 335 -49.32 -3.33 -1.21
CA SER A 335 -48.65 -4.01 -2.31
C SER A 335 -49.43 -3.71 -3.58
N GLU A 336 -48.78 -3.11 -4.59
CA GLU A 336 -49.40 -2.92 -5.92
C GLU A 336 -49.98 -4.24 -6.43
N PRO A 337 -51.23 -4.28 -6.86
CA PRO A 337 -51.79 -5.47 -7.42
C PRO A 337 -51.06 -5.81 -8.72
N ASN A 338 -50.50 -7.01 -8.79
CA ASN A 338 -49.89 -7.63 -9.94
C ASN A 338 -50.67 -7.31 -11.22
N ARG A 339 -50.15 -6.43 -12.09
CA ARG A 339 -50.62 -6.27 -13.46
C ARG A 339 -50.29 -7.56 -14.19
N ARG A 340 -51.26 -8.48 -14.21
CA ARG A 340 -51.32 -9.59 -15.17
C ARG A 340 -51.38 -8.96 -16.59
N MET A 341 -50.27 -9.05 -17.29
CA MET A 341 -50.28 -8.87 -18.75
C MET A 341 -51.14 -9.99 -19.34
N GLY A 342 -52.33 -9.62 -19.79
CA GLY A 342 -53.15 -10.45 -20.67
C GLY A 342 -52.52 -10.46 -22.05
N ASN A 343 -52.10 -11.65 -22.46
CA ASN A 343 -51.82 -12.00 -23.86
C ASN A 343 -53.09 -11.92 -24.68
N LYS A 344 -53.08 -11.16 -25.74
CA LYS A 344 -53.79 -11.47 -27.02
C LYS A 344 -52.90 -11.08 -28.18
#